data_b97a2330c86ea4d40bd6dd0b11588e99
#
_entry.id   b97a2330c86ea4d40bd6dd0b11588e99
#
_cell.length_a   1.000
_cell.length_b   1.000
_cell.length_c   1.000
_cell.angle_alpha   90.00
_cell.angle_beta   90.00
_cell.angle_gamma   90.00
#
_symmetry.space_group_name_H-M   'P 1'
#
loop_
_entity.id
_entity.type
_entity.pdbx_description
1 polymer ?
#
loop_
_entity_poly.entity_id
_entity_poly.type
_entity_poly.pdbx_seq_one_letter_code
_entity_poly.pdbx_strand_id
1 'polypeptide(L)'
;MTAVLPEVLVLGAGVSGLTTAVCLAEAGFPVRILAELLPHETTSFCAGAIWSPYLVSHPHVDRWSAQTLKELVGLTGDGRTGVRMVTGIEAGRTPVEPPEWATKVTDFRLCTGDELPDGFVSGWRYTVPVIDMPQYLSYLSERLSTAGGTIDKGRADALDPAPITVNCTGYEARALVPDTGIEPVRGQLVVAENPGVAEFFAEHDHDSPAPTYYLPQGGHIVLGGSAEPGRVDRTPDPAVSAAIVARCAAVEPRLRGVRITGDRVGIRPTRPTVRVEHVRENGRHVIHNYGHGGAGVSLSWGCAREVTDIVGAIDL
;
A
#
# COMPACT_ATOMS: atom_id res chain seq x y z
N MET A 1 28.72 -8.44 28.49
CA MET A 1 27.66 -9.33 27.98
C MET A 1 26.75 -8.45 27.17
N THR A 2 26.70 -8.63 25.84
CA THR A 2 25.69 -7.97 24.98
C THR A 2 24.33 -8.51 25.41
N ALA A 3 23.43 -7.64 25.86
CA ALA A 3 22.06 -8.05 26.17
C ALA A 3 21.45 -8.70 24.90
N VAL A 4 20.90 -9.89 25.06
CA VAL A 4 20.18 -10.56 23.96
C VAL A 4 18.87 -9.81 23.79
N LEU A 5 18.66 -9.22 22.60
CA LEU A 5 17.40 -8.54 22.28
C LEU A 5 16.26 -9.57 22.26
N PRO A 6 15.07 -9.19 22.73
CA PRO A 6 13.90 -10.08 22.72
C PRO A 6 13.43 -10.38 21.30
N GLU A 7 12.84 -11.56 21.12
CA GLU A 7 12.15 -11.87 19.88
C GLU A 7 10.91 -10.98 19.71
N VAL A 8 10.74 -10.44 18.50
CA VAL A 8 9.54 -9.68 18.11
C VAL A 8 8.71 -10.51 17.14
N LEU A 9 7.47 -10.77 17.52
CA LEU A 9 6.48 -11.42 16.66
C LEU A 9 5.68 -10.38 15.89
N VAL A 10 5.73 -10.44 14.56
CA VAL A 10 4.89 -9.61 13.67
C VAL A 10 3.73 -10.45 13.15
N LEU A 11 2.50 -9.99 13.34
CA LEU A 11 1.30 -10.63 12.82
C LEU A 11 0.89 -10.02 11.48
N GLY A 12 0.87 -10.86 10.43
CA GLY A 12 0.50 -10.47 9.07
C GLY A 12 1.69 -10.22 8.14
N ALA A 13 1.59 -10.73 6.90
CA ALA A 13 2.61 -10.66 5.86
C ALA A 13 2.24 -9.75 4.68
N GLY A 14 1.38 -8.77 4.88
CA GLY A 14 1.16 -7.67 3.94
C GLY A 14 2.32 -6.66 3.97
N VAL A 15 2.24 -5.62 3.14
CA VAL A 15 3.31 -4.61 3.04
C VAL A 15 3.67 -3.99 4.39
N SER A 16 2.69 -3.70 5.26
CA SER A 16 2.91 -3.14 6.60
C SER A 16 3.70 -4.11 7.48
N GLY A 17 3.33 -5.41 7.49
CA GLY A 17 4.05 -6.42 8.28
C GLY A 17 5.45 -6.70 7.77
N LEU A 18 5.61 -6.83 6.44
CA LEU A 18 6.93 -7.07 5.84
C LEU A 18 7.89 -5.91 6.06
N THR A 19 7.48 -4.66 5.82
CA THR A 19 8.35 -3.49 6.05
C THR A 19 8.70 -3.33 7.53
N THR A 20 7.75 -3.60 8.43
CA THR A 20 7.98 -3.59 9.88
C THR A 20 9.00 -4.66 10.29
N ALA A 21 8.82 -5.88 9.81
CA ALA A 21 9.73 -6.98 10.10
C ALA A 21 11.15 -6.73 9.57
N VAL A 22 11.26 -6.16 8.36
CA VAL A 22 12.56 -5.76 7.78
C VAL A 22 13.23 -4.69 8.65
N CYS A 23 12.53 -3.61 9.01
CA CYS A 23 13.10 -2.55 9.85
C CYS A 23 13.58 -3.08 11.21
N LEU A 24 12.80 -3.93 11.86
CA LEU A 24 13.16 -4.54 13.14
C LEU A 24 14.37 -5.49 13.00
N ALA A 25 14.38 -6.36 11.97
CA ALA A 25 15.48 -7.28 11.75
C ALA A 25 16.80 -6.54 11.40
N GLU A 26 16.73 -5.50 10.58
CA GLU A 26 17.89 -4.65 10.25
C GLU A 26 18.36 -3.81 11.46
N ALA A 27 17.50 -3.55 12.43
CA ALA A 27 17.86 -2.96 13.73
C ALA A 27 18.45 -3.98 14.73
N GLY A 28 18.54 -5.26 14.33
CA GLY A 28 19.18 -6.34 15.11
C GLY A 28 18.23 -7.14 16.01
N PHE A 29 16.92 -6.91 15.96
CA PHE A 29 15.96 -7.74 16.69
C PHE A 29 15.77 -9.10 16.01
N PRO A 30 15.72 -10.21 16.76
CA PRO A 30 15.18 -11.47 16.25
C PRO A 30 13.71 -11.28 15.88
N VAL A 31 13.35 -11.53 14.60
CA VAL A 31 11.99 -11.25 14.09
C VAL A 31 11.40 -12.49 13.44
N ARG A 32 10.15 -12.75 13.75
CA ARG A 32 9.35 -13.78 13.11
C ARG A 32 7.98 -13.21 12.70
N ILE A 33 7.60 -13.39 11.45
CA ILE A 33 6.23 -13.11 10.98
C ILE A 33 5.39 -14.37 11.16
N LEU A 34 4.20 -14.24 11.74
CA LEU A 34 3.14 -15.23 11.70
C LEU A 34 1.98 -14.70 10.87
N ALA A 35 1.60 -15.40 9.80
CA ALA A 35 0.58 -14.93 8.88
C ALA A 35 -0.32 -16.06 8.38
N GLU A 36 -1.63 -15.84 8.44
CA GLU A 36 -2.63 -16.73 7.85
C GLU A 36 -2.54 -16.71 6.31
N LEU A 37 -2.33 -15.53 5.74
CA LEU A 37 -2.12 -15.30 4.30
C LEU A 37 -0.65 -14.99 4.04
N LEU A 38 -0.02 -15.76 3.17
CA LEU A 38 1.34 -15.48 2.69
C LEU A 38 1.36 -14.19 1.84
N PRO A 39 2.51 -13.55 1.60
CA PRO A 39 2.61 -12.24 0.93
C PRO A 39 1.79 -12.14 -0.36
N HIS A 40 1.81 -13.20 -1.20
CA HIS A 40 1.09 -13.27 -2.48
C HIS A 40 -0.43 -13.50 -2.34
N GLU A 41 -0.94 -13.79 -1.15
CA GLU A 41 -2.36 -13.99 -0.85
C GLU A 41 -3.01 -12.73 -0.22
N THR A 42 -2.19 -11.72 0.13
CA THR A 42 -2.63 -10.54 0.88
C THR A 42 -3.31 -9.46 0.03
N THR A 43 -4.05 -8.57 0.67
CA THR A 43 -4.57 -7.35 0.02
C THR A 43 -3.47 -6.50 -0.60
N SER A 44 -2.27 -6.48 -0.01
CA SER A 44 -1.13 -5.74 -0.54
C SER A 44 -0.69 -6.24 -1.92
N PHE A 45 -0.75 -7.55 -2.17
CA PHE A 45 -0.46 -8.13 -3.48
C PHE A 45 -1.43 -7.63 -4.57
N CYS A 46 -2.68 -7.33 -4.17
CA CYS A 46 -3.72 -6.88 -5.08
C CYS A 46 -3.67 -5.36 -5.36
N ALA A 47 -2.82 -4.59 -4.67
CA ALA A 47 -2.77 -3.14 -4.85
C ALA A 47 -2.20 -2.75 -6.23
N GLY A 48 -2.74 -1.69 -6.81
CA GLY A 48 -2.20 -1.09 -8.04
C GLY A 48 -0.88 -0.39 -7.81
N ALA A 49 -0.74 0.19 -6.64
CA ALA A 49 0.40 0.78 -5.98
C ALA A 49 1.13 1.90 -6.73
N ILE A 50 0.74 3.09 -6.38
CA ILE A 50 1.48 4.34 -6.62
C ILE A 50 1.74 4.99 -5.26
N TRP A 51 2.87 5.66 -5.07
CA TRP A 51 3.08 6.45 -3.87
C TRP A 51 2.19 7.71 -3.92
N SER A 52 1.21 7.73 -3.06
CA SER A 52 0.29 8.84 -2.83
C SER A 52 -0.33 8.64 -1.44
N PRO A 53 -0.17 9.56 -0.47
CA PRO A 53 -0.82 9.49 0.86
C PRO A 53 -2.31 9.85 0.76
N TYR A 54 -3.06 9.01 0.07
CA TYR A 54 -4.44 9.21 -0.35
C TYR A 54 -5.44 8.65 0.68
N LEU A 55 -6.49 9.43 1.00
CA LEU A 55 -7.60 9.03 1.89
C LEU A 55 -7.12 8.39 3.21
N VAL A 56 -6.19 9.05 3.88
CA VAL A 56 -5.66 8.60 5.16
C VAL A 56 -5.46 9.77 6.09
N SER A 57 -5.71 9.59 7.39
CA SER A 57 -5.57 10.62 8.40
C SER A 57 -4.75 10.13 9.59
N HIS A 58 -3.80 10.92 10.01
CA HIS A 58 -3.07 10.84 11.28
C HIS A 58 -2.15 12.07 11.39
N PRO A 59 -1.83 12.60 12.57
CA PRO A 59 -0.89 13.71 12.72
C PRO A 59 0.50 13.48 12.11
N HIS A 60 0.92 12.23 11.95
CA HIS A 60 2.22 11.84 11.40
C HIS A 60 2.20 11.40 9.93
N VAL A 61 1.08 11.53 9.21
CA VAL A 61 0.96 11.08 7.81
C VAL A 61 2.04 11.68 6.93
N ASP A 62 2.27 12.98 7.02
CA ASP A 62 3.29 13.67 6.21
C ASP A 62 4.69 13.13 6.48
N ARG A 63 5.03 12.90 7.75
CA ARG A 63 6.32 12.32 8.13
C ARG A 63 6.48 10.89 7.62
N TRP A 64 5.47 10.05 7.82
CA TRP A 64 5.52 8.65 7.40
C TRP A 64 5.58 8.52 5.88
N SER A 65 4.77 9.31 5.16
CA SER A 65 4.77 9.30 3.70
C SER A 65 6.08 9.81 3.11
N ALA A 66 6.66 10.88 3.66
CA ALA A 66 7.96 11.40 3.23
C ALA A 66 9.11 10.39 3.47
N GLN A 67 9.12 9.73 4.63
CA GLN A 67 10.10 8.67 4.92
C GLN A 67 9.95 7.48 3.97
N THR A 68 8.71 7.11 3.65
CA THR A 68 8.42 6.04 2.70
C THR A 68 8.82 6.42 1.28
N LEU A 69 8.55 7.67 0.84
CA LEU A 69 8.99 8.16 -0.46
C LEU A 69 10.52 8.07 -0.60
N LYS A 70 11.26 8.53 0.41
CA LYS A 70 12.72 8.46 0.42
C LYS A 70 13.24 7.04 0.24
N GLU A 71 12.65 6.06 0.94
CA GLU A 71 13.04 4.65 0.79
C GLU A 71 12.70 4.13 -0.60
N LEU A 72 11.48 4.34 -1.09
CA LEU A 72 11.06 3.88 -2.41
C LEU A 72 11.92 4.47 -3.53
N VAL A 73 12.27 5.76 -3.46
CA VAL A 73 13.20 6.39 -4.42
C VAL A 73 14.56 5.70 -4.39
N GLY A 74 15.09 5.36 -3.22
CA GLY A 74 16.35 4.61 -3.08
C GLY A 74 16.30 3.21 -3.71
N LEU A 75 15.11 2.62 -3.85
CA LEU A 75 14.91 1.29 -4.43
C LEU A 75 14.77 1.29 -5.96
N THR A 76 14.62 2.44 -6.60
CA THR A 76 14.36 2.52 -8.07
C THR A 76 15.51 2.09 -8.96
N GLY A 77 16.73 2.07 -8.45
CA GLY A 77 17.93 1.66 -9.20
C GLY A 77 18.11 0.15 -9.33
N ASP A 78 17.39 -0.66 -8.55
CA ASP A 78 17.46 -2.12 -8.56
C ASP A 78 16.20 -2.71 -9.21
N GLY A 79 16.36 -3.28 -10.39
CA GLY A 79 15.23 -3.90 -11.13
C GLY A 79 14.54 -5.06 -10.39
N ARG A 80 15.14 -5.60 -9.32
CA ARG A 80 14.54 -6.68 -8.50
C ARG A 80 13.45 -6.17 -7.56
N THR A 81 13.44 -4.87 -7.23
CA THR A 81 12.51 -4.30 -6.25
C THR A 81 11.10 -4.11 -6.78
N GLY A 82 10.90 -4.04 -8.09
CA GLY A 82 9.63 -3.70 -8.70
C GLY A 82 9.24 -2.21 -8.55
N VAL A 83 10.12 -1.35 -8.03
CA VAL A 83 9.87 0.08 -7.83
C VAL A 83 10.44 0.88 -9.00
N ARG A 84 9.64 1.78 -9.57
CA ARG A 84 10.04 2.64 -10.70
C ARG A 84 9.53 4.06 -10.48
N MET A 85 10.35 5.07 -10.82
CA MET A 85 9.86 6.44 -10.96
C MET A 85 9.06 6.53 -12.24
N VAL A 86 7.83 6.98 -12.15
CA VAL A 86 6.92 7.16 -13.28
C VAL A 86 6.33 8.56 -13.23
N THR A 87 6.37 9.25 -14.35
CA THR A 87 5.70 10.54 -14.51
C THR A 87 4.27 10.31 -14.95
N GLY A 88 3.35 11.17 -14.56
CA GLY A 88 1.96 11.09 -14.99
C GLY A 88 1.14 12.28 -14.57
N ILE A 89 -0.15 12.18 -14.82
CA ILE A 89 -1.12 13.23 -14.56
C ILE A 89 -2.14 12.73 -13.55
N GLU A 90 -2.44 13.56 -12.57
CA GLU A 90 -3.64 13.46 -11.75
C GLU A 90 -4.56 14.62 -12.13
N ALA A 91 -5.84 14.33 -12.42
CA ALA A 91 -6.76 15.31 -12.98
C ALA A 91 -8.17 15.17 -12.44
N GLY A 92 -8.87 16.31 -12.30
CA GLY A 92 -10.26 16.41 -11.86
C GLY A 92 -11.22 16.82 -12.97
N ARG A 93 -12.44 16.28 -12.92
CA ARG A 93 -13.55 16.70 -13.81
C ARG A 93 -14.20 18.01 -13.34
N THR A 94 -13.92 18.42 -12.13
CA THR A 94 -14.26 19.73 -11.57
C THR A 94 -12.97 20.46 -11.22
N PRO A 95 -13.00 21.79 -11.05
CA PRO A 95 -11.83 22.52 -10.55
C PRO A 95 -11.39 21.99 -9.18
N VAL A 96 -10.17 21.49 -9.10
CA VAL A 96 -9.52 20.99 -7.88
C VAL A 96 -8.12 21.54 -7.78
N GLU A 97 -7.66 21.76 -6.55
CA GLU A 97 -6.30 22.17 -6.25
C GLU A 97 -5.43 20.96 -5.90
N PRO A 98 -4.14 20.97 -6.28
CA PRO A 98 -3.23 19.91 -5.91
C PRO A 98 -3.06 19.85 -4.39
N PRO A 99 -3.07 18.65 -3.78
CA PRO A 99 -2.77 18.51 -2.37
C PRO A 99 -1.32 18.94 -2.08
N GLU A 100 -1.06 19.44 -0.87
CA GLU A 100 0.24 20.01 -0.51
C GLU A 100 1.41 19.03 -0.75
N TRP A 101 1.23 17.75 -0.48
CA TRP A 101 2.26 16.74 -0.72
C TRP A 101 2.64 16.62 -2.21
N ALA A 102 1.67 16.81 -3.13
CA ALA A 102 1.93 16.72 -4.57
C ALA A 102 2.84 17.85 -5.06
N THR A 103 2.73 19.04 -4.47
CA THR A 103 3.59 20.18 -4.83
C THR A 103 5.06 20.01 -4.41
N LYS A 104 5.35 19.01 -3.59
CA LYS A 104 6.70 18.73 -3.03
C LYS A 104 7.43 17.58 -3.70
N VAL A 105 6.78 16.88 -4.66
CA VAL A 105 7.41 15.76 -5.37
C VAL A 105 8.13 16.22 -6.65
N THR A 106 8.90 15.31 -7.22
CA THR A 106 9.72 15.59 -8.41
C THR A 106 8.87 15.98 -9.63
N ASP A 107 9.34 16.96 -10.40
CA ASP A 107 8.75 17.45 -11.66
C ASP A 107 7.31 17.96 -11.52
N PHE A 108 6.91 18.41 -10.33
CA PHE A 108 5.56 18.94 -10.15
C PHE A 108 5.33 20.22 -10.99
N ARG A 109 4.21 20.22 -11.71
CA ARG A 109 3.66 21.41 -12.35
C ARG A 109 2.15 21.25 -12.60
N LEU A 110 1.45 22.36 -12.74
CA LEU A 110 0.08 22.35 -13.22
C LEU A 110 0.03 21.98 -14.71
N CYS A 111 -1.01 21.28 -15.12
CA CYS A 111 -1.27 20.98 -16.52
C CYS A 111 -1.87 22.18 -17.25
N THR A 112 -1.54 22.33 -18.53
CA THR A 112 -2.28 23.18 -19.45
C THR A 112 -3.52 22.44 -19.96
N GLY A 113 -4.51 23.16 -20.50
CA GLY A 113 -5.78 22.55 -20.90
C GLY A 113 -5.65 21.50 -22.00
N ASP A 114 -4.66 21.63 -22.88
CA ASP A 114 -4.35 20.70 -23.98
C ASP A 114 -3.63 19.42 -23.52
N GLU A 115 -3.13 19.38 -22.29
CA GLU A 115 -2.55 18.18 -21.68
C GLU A 115 -3.58 17.31 -20.96
N LEU A 116 -4.77 17.85 -20.69
CA LEU A 116 -5.82 17.15 -19.96
C LEU A 116 -6.63 16.26 -20.92
N PRO A 117 -6.97 15.03 -20.49
CA PRO A 117 -7.90 14.20 -21.25
C PRO A 117 -9.29 14.85 -21.37
N ASP A 118 -10.03 14.45 -22.39
CA ASP A 118 -11.40 14.95 -22.62
C ASP A 118 -12.28 14.77 -21.36
N GLY A 119 -12.95 15.87 -20.99
CA GLY A 119 -13.84 15.91 -19.84
C GLY A 119 -13.16 16.18 -18.50
N PHE A 120 -11.84 16.42 -18.48
CA PHE A 120 -11.11 16.93 -17.32
C PHE A 120 -10.83 18.41 -17.47
N VAL A 121 -10.90 19.17 -16.37
CA VAL A 121 -10.83 20.63 -16.38
C VAL A 121 -9.68 21.21 -15.56
N SER A 122 -9.09 20.40 -14.70
CA SER A 122 -7.92 20.76 -13.89
C SER A 122 -7.03 19.54 -13.69
N GLY A 123 -5.76 19.76 -13.44
CA GLY A 123 -4.83 18.67 -13.16
C GLY A 123 -3.40 19.15 -12.98
N TRP A 124 -2.58 18.24 -12.53
CA TRP A 124 -1.16 18.45 -12.34
C TRP A 124 -0.36 17.22 -12.75
N ARG A 125 0.86 17.49 -13.15
CA ARG A 125 1.83 16.50 -13.59
C ARG A 125 2.95 16.40 -12.57
N TYR A 126 3.40 15.18 -12.27
CA TYR A 126 4.48 14.91 -11.31
C TYR A 126 5.10 13.52 -11.52
N THR A 127 6.24 13.27 -10.86
CA THR A 127 6.98 12.01 -10.93
C THR A 127 7.07 11.38 -9.55
N VAL A 128 6.58 10.15 -9.40
CA VAL A 128 6.55 9.40 -8.13
C VAL A 128 6.81 7.92 -8.33
N PRO A 129 7.14 7.16 -7.28
CA PRO A 129 7.24 5.70 -7.36
C PRO A 129 5.91 5.05 -7.72
N VAL A 130 5.93 4.18 -8.74
CA VAL A 130 4.93 3.16 -9.04
C VAL A 130 5.54 1.81 -8.75
N ILE A 131 4.79 0.93 -8.10
CA ILE A 131 5.31 -0.31 -7.52
C ILE A 131 4.57 -1.52 -8.09
N ASP A 132 5.33 -2.46 -8.65
CA ASP A 132 4.85 -3.81 -8.97
C ASP A 132 4.76 -4.63 -7.68
N MET A 133 3.59 -4.71 -7.08
CA MET A 133 3.41 -5.31 -5.76
C MET A 133 3.79 -6.78 -5.66
N PRO A 134 3.48 -7.66 -6.61
CA PRO A 134 4.02 -9.01 -6.64
C PRO A 134 5.54 -9.07 -6.49
N GLN A 135 6.26 -8.30 -7.29
CA GLN A 135 7.71 -8.24 -7.28
C GLN A 135 8.24 -7.61 -5.98
N TYR A 136 7.60 -6.53 -5.53
CA TYR A 136 8.00 -5.80 -4.33
C TYR A 136 7.84 -6.64 -3.06
N LEU A 137 6.75 -7.38 -2.91
CA LEU A 137 6.55 -8.26 -1.75
C LEU A 137 7.55 -9.43 -1.74
N SER A 138 7.92 -9.96 -2.91
CA SER A 138 8.99 -10.95 -3.02
C SER A 138 10.34 -10.36 -2.58
N TYR A 139 10.68 -9.16 -3.05
CA TYR A 139 11.87 -8.43 -2.62
C TYR A 139 11.90 -8.20 -1.10
N LEU A 140 10.79 -7.75 -0.50
CA LEU A 140 10.72 -7.55 0.96
C LEU A 140 10.91 -8.86 1.74
N SER A 141 10.36 -9.96 1.24
CA SER A 141 10.52 -11.28 1.84
C SER A 141 11.98 -11.77 1.79
N GLU A 142 12.66 -11.55 0.66
CA GLU A 142 14.09 -11.86 0.51
C GLU A 142 14.96 -10.97 1.41
N ARG A 143 14.66 -9.66 1.49
CA ARG A 143 15.34 -8.71 2.36
C ARG A 143 15.20 -9.09 3.83
N LEU A 144 13.99 -9.48 4.26
CA LEU A 144 13.74 -10.00 5.62
C LEU A 144 14.56 -11.26 5.90
N SER A 145 14.55 -12.24 4.99
CA SER A 145 15.33 -13.47 5.13
C SER A 145 16.83 -13.19 5.23
N THR A 146 17.34 -12.25 4.42
CA THR A 146 18.74 -11.82 4.45
C THR A 146 19.11 -11.18 5.79
N ALA A 147 18.18 -10.46 6.42
CA ALA A 147 18.33 -9.88 7.75
C ALA A 147 18.12 -10.89 8.89
N GLY A 148 17.87 -12.17 8.58
CA GLY A 148 17.71 -13.25 9.56
C GLY A 148 16.28 -13.45 10.08
N GLY A 149 15.28 -12.73 9.55
CA GLY A 149 13.88 -12.92 9.91
C GLY A 149 13.21 -14.07 9.15
N THR A 150 12.09 -14.56 9.68
CA THR A 150 11.34 -15.70 9.10
C THR A 150 9.87 -15.38 8.91
N ILE A 151 9.21 -16.14 8.01
CA ILE A 151 7.76 -16.06 7.76
C ILE A 151 7.19 -17.46 7.95
N ASP A 152 6.33 -17.61 8.95
CA ASP A 152 5.59 -18.82 9.23
C ASP A 152 4.12 -18.68 8.82
N LYS A 153 3.59 -19.68 8.11
CA LYS A 153 2.16 -19.73 7.80
C LYS A 153 1.39 -20.24 9.02
N GLY A 154 0.48 -19.43 9.53
CA GLY A 154 -0.36 -19.78 10.66
C GLY A 154 -1.27 -18.63 11.07
N ARG A 155 -2.30 -18.96 11.85
CA ARG A 155 -3.26 -18.00 12.38
C ARG A 155 -2.94 -17.67 13.83
N ALA A 156 -2.99 -16.40 14.17
CA ALA A 156 -2.99 -15.94 15.54
C ALA A 156 -4.44 -15.76 16.02
N ASP A 157 -4.80 -16.44 17.10
CA ASP A 157 -6.12 -16.29 17.72
C ASP A 157 -6.13 -15.23 18.84
N ALA A 158 -4.95 -14.72 19.22
CA ALA A 158 -4.75 -13.66 20.21
C ALA A 158 -3.48 -12.84 19.89
N LEU A 159 -3.38 -11.67 20.51
CA LEU A 159 -2.25 -10.74 20.34
C LEU A 159 -1.03 -11.05 21.23
N ASP A 160 -1.10 -12.03 22.09
CA ASP A 160 -0.14 -12.20 23.16
C ASP A 160 0.77 -13.45 23.14
N PRO A 161 1.07 -14.07 21.97
CA PRO A 161 1.93 -15.26 21.98
C PRO A 161 3.42 -14.98 22.26
N ALA A 162 3.86 -13.71 22.24
CA ALA A 162 5.25 -13.30 22.47
C ALA A 162 5.37 -12.12 23.44
N PRO A 163 6.55 -11.87 24.06
CA PRO A 163 6.78 -10.72 24.92
C PRO A 163 6.51 -9.38 24.20
N ILE A 164 6.86 -9.29 22.90
CA ILE A 164 6.58 -8.16 22.02
C ILE A 164 5.86 -8.69 20.78
N THR A 165 4.65 -8.19 20.53
CA THR A 165 3.87 -8.51 19.34
C THR A 165 3.53 -7.24 18.57
N VAL A 166 3.77 -7.24 17.25
CA VAL A 166 3.36 -6.15 16.35
C VAL A 166 2.17 -6.61 15.51
N ASN A 167 1.03 -5.96 15.68
CA ASN A 167 -0.19 -6.28 14.94
C ASN A 167 -0.25 -5.50 13.61
N CYS A 168 0.06 -6.20 12.50
CA CYS A 168 -0.03 -5.73 11.12
C CYS A 168 -1.09 -6.50 10.31
N THR A 169 -2.16 -6.98 10.96
CA THR A 169 -3.14 -7.90 10.36
C THR A 169 -4.15 -7.20 9.44
N GLY A 170 -4.04 -5.89 9.23
CA GLY A 170 -4.89 -5.16 8.30
C GLY A 170 -6.38 -5.25 8.69
N TYR A 171 -7.23 -5.79 7.79
CA TYR A 171 -8.66 -5.92 8.07
C TYR A 171 -8.96 -6.91 9.20
N GLU A 172 -8.16 -7.97 9.34
CA GLU A 172 -8.36 -9.00 10.37
C GLU A 172 -8.11 -8.46 11.79
N ALA A 173 -7.46 -7.29 11.93
CA ALA A 173 -7.36 -6.60 13.22
C ALA A 173 -8.73 -6.31 13.84
N ARG A 174 -9.79 -6.18 13.03
CA ARG A 174 -11.17 -6.00 13.52
C ARG A 174 -11.64 -7.13 14.44
N ALA A 175 -11.29 -8.37 14.10
CA ALA A 175 -11.66 -9.53 14.91
C ALA A 175 -10.67 -9.77 16.06
N LEU A 176 -9.38 -9.55 15.80
CA LEU A 176 -8.30 -9.84 16.74
C LEU A 176 -8.25 -8.84 17.92
N VAL A 177 -8.65 -7.59 17.69
CA VAL A 177 -8.61 -6.47 18.67
C VAL A 177 -9.95 -5.78 18.74
N PRO A 178 -11.07 -6.36 18.83
CA PRO A 178 -12.44 -5.82 18.63
C PRO A 178 -12.49 -4.32 18.22
N ASP A 179 -11.80 -3.96 17.12
CA ASP A 179 -11.72 -2.57 16.62
C ASP A 179 -12.88 -2.31 15.65
N THR A 180 -13.94 -1.71 16.20
CA THR A 180 -15.14 -1.37 15.41
C THR A 180 -14.92 -0.20 14.44
N GLY A 181 -13.78 0.50 14.55
CA GLY A 181 -13.40 1.58 13.63
C GLY A 181 -12.87 1.12 12.29
N ILE A 182 -12.59 -0.19 12.11
CA ILE A 182 -12.13 -0.72 10.84
C ILE A 182 -13.31 -1.06 9.94
N GLU A 183 -13.38 -0.42 8.78
CA GLU A 183 -14.38 -0.68 7.75
C GLU A 183 -13.72 -1.28 6.50
N PRO A 184 -14.28 -2.35 5.93
CA PRO A 184 -13.79 -2.90 4.69
C PRO A 184 -14.23 -2.05 3.50
N VAL A 185 -13.31 -1.78 2.58
CA VAL A 185 -13.64 -1.26 1.26
C VAL A 185 -13.04 -2.19 0.21
N ARG A 186 -13.91 -2.97 -0.44
CA ARG A 186 -13.50 -3.85 -1.52
C ARG A 186 -13.04 -3.02 -2.71
N GLY A 187 -11.90 -3.38 -3.29
CA GLY A 187 -11.39 -2.80 -4.51
C GLY A 187 -11.04 -3.86 -5.52
N GLN A 188 -11.50 -3.68 -6.76
CA GLN A 188 -11.12 -4.51 -7.90
C GLN A 188 -10.31 -3.68 -8.89
N LEU A 189 -9.33 -4.31 -9.51
CA LEU A 189 -8.54 -3.77 -10.60
C LEU A 189 -8.25 -4.85 -11.64
N VAL A 190 -7.86 -4.42 -12.83
CA VAL A 190 -7.54 -5.29 -13.96
C VAL A 190 -6.05 -5.16 -14.28
N VAL A 191 -5.41 -6.27 -14.58
CA VAL A 191 -4.03 -6.31 -15.09
C VAL A 191 -4.07 -6.66 -16.56
N ALA A 192 -3.36 -5.89 -17.39
CA ALA A 192 -3.28 -6.08 -18.82
C ALA A 192 -1.84 -6.01 -19.32
N GLU A 193 -1.57 -6.52 -20.52
CA GLU A 193 -0.31 -6.22 -21.22
C GLU A 193 -0.21 -4.72 -21.46
N ASN A 194 0.97 -4.16 -21.27
CA ASN A 194 1.20 -2.74 -21.51
C ASN A 194 1.41 -2.47 -23.01
N PRO A 195 0.52 -1.73 -23.67
CA PRO A 195 0.62 -1.41 -25.10
C PRO A 195 1.64 -0.27 -25.40
N GLY A 196 2.57 0.00 -24.48
CA GLY A 196 3.54 1.08 -24.60
C GLY A 196 3.12 2.38 -23.90
N VAL A 197 2.20 2.29 -22.93
CA VAL A 197 1.89 3.43 -22.05
C VAL A 197 3.03 3.61 -21.06
N ALA A 198 3.64 4.80 -21.06
CA ALA A 198 4.80 5.11 -20.21
C ALA A 198 4.45 5.94 -18.96
N GLU A 199 3.33 6.66 -19.01
CA GLU A 199 2.91 7.60 -17.98
C GLU A 199 1.69 7.07 -17.23
N PHE A 200 1.58 7.40 -15.94
CA PHE A 200 0.37 7.08 -15.20
C PHE A 200 -0.71 8.16 -15.41
N PHE A 201 -1.92 7.77 -15.15
CA PHE A 201 -3.05 8.68 -14.97
C PHE A 201 -3.82 8.30 -13.73
N ALA A 202 -4.30 9.28 -12.98
CA ALA A 202 -5.22 9.08 -11.86
C ALA A 202 -6.30 10.17 -11.87
N GLU A 203 -7.57 9.78 -11.74
CA GLU A 203 -8.67 10.69 -11.55
C GLU A 203 -8.72 11.17 -10.09
N HIS A 204 -8.67 12.47 -9.90
CA HIS A 204 -8.79 13.10 -8.59
C HIS A 204 -10.26 13.27 -8.20
N ASP A 205 -10.88 12.18 -7.82
CA ASP A 205 -12.23 12.15 -7.25
C ASP A 205 -12.24 11.15 -6.08
N HIS A 206 -12.16 11.70 -4.88
CA HIS A 206 -12.01 10.91 -3.67
C HIS A 206 -13.30 10.17 -3.27
N ASP A 207 -14.44 10.63 -3.73
CA ASP A 207 -15.75 10.08 -3.39
C ASP A 207 -16.29 9.12 -4.46
N SER A 208 -15.57 8.98 -5.58
CA SER A 208 -15.99 8.12 -6.68
C SER A 208 -15.98 6.63 -6.27
N PRO A 209 -17.09 5.91 -6.41
CA PRO A 209 -17.12 4.45 -6.25
C PRO A 209 -16.39 3.72 -7.37
N ALA A 210 -16.05 4.44 -8.43
CA ALA A 210 -15.44 3.93 -9.64
C ALA A 210 -14.26 4.80 -10.12
N PRO A 211 -13.21 4.98 -9.30
CA PRO A 211 -12.07 5.82 -9.65
C PRO A 211 -11.39 5.30 -10.93
N THR A 212 -11.02 6.22 -11.81
CA THR A 212 -10.31 5.90 -13.05
C THR A 212 -8.82 6.15 -12.90
N TYR A 213 -8.01 5.12 -13.03
CA TYR A 213 -6.56 5.26 -13.07
C TYR A 213 -5.91 4.14 -13.89
N TYR A 214 -4.74 4.39 -14.41
CA TYR A 214 -3.86 3.36 -14.95
C TYR A 214 -2.41 3.61 -14.55
N LEU A 215 -1.71 2.52 -14.22
CA LEU A 215 -0.36 2.54 -13.67
C LEU A 215 0.53 1.60 -14.48
N PRO A 216 1.45 2.11 -15.32
CA PRO A 216 2.38 1.27 -16.07
C PRO A 216 3.44 0.68 -15.14
N GLN A 217 3.60 -0.65 -15.20
CA GLN A 217 4.53 -1.45 -14.40
C GLN A 217 5.45 -2.27 -15.32
N GLY A 218 6.08 -1.61 -16.29
CA GLY A 218 6.92 -2.28 -17.26
C GLY A 218 6.13 -2.99 -18.36
N GLY A 219 6.25 -4.31 -18.46
CA GLY A 219 5.56 -5.11 -19.49
C GLY A 219 4.06 -5.26 -19.26
N HIS A 220 3.54 -4.86 -18.11
CA HIS A 220 2.12 -4.85 -17.82
C HIS A 220 1.66 -3.48 -17.31
N ILE A 221 0.36 -3.28 -17.28
CA ILE A 221 -0.30 -2.07 -16.80
C ILE A 221 -1.48 -2.47 -15.90
N VAL A 222 -1.60 -1.78 -14.77
CA VAL A 222 -2.74 -1.94 -13.86
C VAL A 222 -3.78 -0.89 -14.20
N LEU A 223 -5.02 -1.33 -14.36
CA LEU A 223 -6.19 -0.49 -14.64
C LEU A 223 -7.10 -0.51 -13.43
N GLY A 224 -7.55 0.63 -12.97
CA GLY A 224 -8.37 0.74 -11.78
C GLY A 224 -9.50 1.74 -11.92
N GLY A 225 -10.45 1.68 -11.08
CA GLY A 225 -10.69 0.65 -10.08
C GLY A 225 -12.12 0.68 -9.59
N SER A 226 -12.35 -0.03 -8.50
CA SER A 226 -13.60 0.10 -7.74
C SER A 226 -13.35 0.43 -6.26
N ALA A 227 -14.36 1.00 -5.60
CA ALA A 227 -14.40 1.23 -4.17
C ALA A 227 -15.80 0.88 -3.67
N GLU A 228 -15.93 -0.28 -3.02
CA GLU A 228 -17.20 -0.85 -2.59
C GLU A 228 -17.21 -1.00 -1.06
N PRO A 229 -17.70 0.02 -0.32
CA PRO A 229 -17.75 -0.03 1.14
C PRO A 229 -18.60 -1.18 1.66
N GLY A 230 -18.16 -1.80 2.77
CA GLY A 230 -18.87 -2.87 3.45
C GLY A 230 -18.72 -4.26 2.80
N ARG A 231 -18.16 -4.37 1.58
CA ARG A 231 -17.97 -5.66 0.91
C ARG A 231 -16.63 -6.30 1.29
N VAL A 232 -16.67 -7.63 1.48
CA VAL A 232 -15.50 -8.43 1.90
C VAL A 232 -15.20 -9.63 0.99
N ASP A 233 -16.06 -9.89 -0.01
CA ASP A 233 -15.81 -10.97 -0.98
C ASP A 233 -14.61 -10.63 -1.88
N ARG A 234 -13.82 -11.63 -2.22
CA ARG A 234 -12.62 -11.49 -3.07
C ARG A 234 -12.80 -12.07 -4.46
N THR A 235 -14.02 -12.43 -4.84
CA THR A 235 -14.30 -12.94 -6.18
C THR A 235 -14.34 -11.78 -7.18
N PRO A 236 -13.57 -11.83 -8.27
CA PRO A 236 -13.66 -10.83 -9.33
C PRO A 236 -15.06 -10.81 -9.96
N ASP A 237 -15.54 -9.60 -10.25
CA ASP A 237 -16.79 -9.40 -11.01
C ASP A 237 -16.44 -9.00 -12.45
N PRO A 238 -16.79 -9.82 -13.45
CA PRO A 238 -16.48 -9.52 -14.86
C PRO A 238 -17.10 -8.22 -15.37
N ALA A 239 -18.26 -7.83 -14.85
CA ALA A 239 -18.91 -6.57 -15.26
C ALA A 239 -18.12 -5.35 -14.73
N VAL A 240 -17.58 -5.45 -13.51
CA VAL A 240 -16.69 -4.43 -12.93
C VAL A 240 -15.39 -4.34 -13.74
N SER A 241 -14.80 -5.48 -14.11
CA SER A 241 -13.59 -5.50 -14.94
C SER A 241 -13.81 -4.83 -16.31
N ALA A 242 -14.91 -5.17 -16.97
CA ALA A 242 -15.25 -4.55 -18.26
C ALA A 242 -15.45 -3.03 -18.14
N ALA A 243 -16.12 -2.59 -17.07
CA ALA A 243 -16.33 -1.16 -16.80
C ALA A 243 -15.01 -0.42 -16.51
N ILE A 244 -14.07 -1.03 -15.77
CA ILE A 244 -12.73 -0.48 -15.51
C ILE A 244 -11.99 -0.28 -16.83
N VAL A 245 -11.91 -1.32 -17.65
CA VAL A 245 -11.22 -1.25 -18.96
C VAL A 245 -11.83 -0.16 -19.85
N ALA A 246 -13.15 -0.08 -19.91
CA ALA A 246 -13.84 0.91 -20.71
C ALA A 246 -13.52 2.36 -20.28
N ARG A 247 -13.51 2.63 -18.97
CA ARG A 247 -13.16 3.97 -18.44
C ARG A 247 -11.70 4.32 -18.72
N CYS A 248 -10.78 3.41 -18.47
CA CYS A 248 -9.37 3.63 -18.75
C CYS A 248 -9.12 3.84 -20.25
N ALA A 249 -9.77 3.08 -21.12
CA ALA A 249 -9.66 3.21 -22.58
C ALA A 249 -10.32 4.50 -23.14
N ALA A 250 -11.24 5.12 -22.41
CA ALA A 250 -11.77 6.43 -22.74
C ALA A 250 -10.73 7.55 -22.50
N VAL A 251 -9.89 7.40 -21.47
CA VAL A 251 -8.82 8.34 -21.15
C VAL A 251 -7.57 8.07 -22.00
N GLU A 252 -7.20 6.81 -22.14
CA GLU A 252 -6.02 6.37 -22.90
C GLU A 252 -6.44 5.40 -24.03
N PRO A 253 -6.59 5.90 -25.26
CA PRO A 253 -7.10 5.08 -26.39
C PRO A 253 -6.26 3.84 -26.73
N ARG A 254 -4.95 3.81 -26.39
CA ARG A 254 -4.09 2.65 -26.59
C ARG A 254 -4.53 1.44 -25.75
N LEU A 255 -5.35 1.66 -24.71
CA LEU A 255 -5.91 0.59 -23.88
C LEU A 255 -7.13 -0.10 -24.50
N ARG A 256 -7.62 0.35 -25.67
CA ARG A 256 -8.73 -0.32 -26.37
C ARG A 256 -8.29 -1.67 -26.90
N GLY A 257 -9.01 -2.73 -26.48
CA GLY A 257 -8.72 -4.10 -26.91
C GLY A 257 -7.44 -4.69 -26.36
N VAL A 258 -6.86 -4.08 -25.32
CA VAL A 258 -5.66 -4.58 -24.65
C VAL A 258 -5.90 -6.00 -24.11
N ARG A 259 -4.87 -6.86 -24.17
CA ARG A 259 -4.96 -8.23 -23.65
C ARG A 259 -4.97 -8.23 -22.11
N ILE A 260 -6.11 -8.60 -21.53
CA ILE A 260 -6.26 -8.79 -20.09
C ILE A 260 -5.49 -10.04 -19.66
N THR A 261 -4.70 -9.92 -18.61
CA THR A 261 -3.91 -11.02 -18.04
C THR A 261 -4.44 -11.50 -16.69
N GLY A 262 -5.29 -10.70 -16.02
CA GLY A 262 -5.96 -11.09 -14.79
C GLY A 262 -6.68 -9.95 -14.09
N ASP A 263 -7.39 -10.34 -13.05
CA ASP A 263 -8.06 -9.43 -12.12
C ASP A 263 -7.43 -9.55 -10.74
N ARG A 264 -7.45 -8.47 -9.97
CA ARG A 264 -7.04 -8.48 -8.56
C ARG A 264 -8.12 -7.85 -7.70
N VAL A 265 -8.44 -8.51 -6.58
CA VAL A 265 -9.45 -8.02 -5.62
C VAL A 265 -8.82 -7.99 -4.23
N GLY A 266 -8.86 -6.82 -3.60
CA GLY A 266 -8.36 -6.62 -2.23
C GLY A 266 -9.37 -5.93 -1.35
N ILE A 267 -9.23 -6.11 -0.04
CA ILE A 267 -10.07 -5.47 0.98
C ILE A 267 -9.24 -4.42 1.71
N ARG A 268 -9.48 -3.15 1.42
CA ARG A 268 -8.79 -2.04 2.09
C ARG A 268 -9.27 -1.94 3.53
N PRO A 269 -8.38 -1.98 4.54
CA PRO A 269 -8.73 -1.79 5.94
C PRO A 269 -8.85 -0.30 6.25
N THR A 270 -9.99 0.30 5.92
CA THR A 270 -10.21 1.73 6.12
C THR A 270 -10.52 2.01 7.58
N ARG A 271 -9.93 3.05 8.13
CA ARG A 271 -10.13 3.52 9.49
C ARG A 271 -10.07 5.06 9.50
N PRO A 272 -10.83 5.75 10.35
CA PRO A 272 -10.79 7.22 10.43
C PRO A 272 -9.38 7.77 10.67
N THR A 273 -8.57 7.05 11.43
CA THR A 273 -7.16 7.39 11.70
C THR A 273 -6.32 6.12 11.69
N VAL A 274 -5.15 6.14 11.05
CA VAL A 274 -4.18 5.03 11.11
C VAL A 274 -3.83 4.75 12.57
N ARG A 275 -3.71 3.48 12.92
CA ARG A 275 -3.34 3.07 14.27
C ARG A 275 -1.89 2.62 14.31
N VAL A 276 -1.00 3.50 14.80
CA VAL A 276 0.37 3.17 15.18
C VAL A 276 0.51 3.57 16.64
N GLU A 277 0.41 2.58 17.53
CA GLU A 277 0.46 2.83 18.97
C GLU A 277 0.93 1.60 19.76
N HIS A 278 1.54 1.84 20.91
CA HIS A 278 1.93 0.83 21.87
C HIS A 278 0.91 0.73 23.00
N VAL A 279 0.47 -0.49 23.30
CA VAL A 279 -0.37 -0.81 24.46
C VAL A 279 0.25 -1.97 25.26
N ARG A 280 -0.11 -2.05 26.54
CA ARG A 280 0.24 -3.22 27.36
C ARG A 280 -1.02 -4.05 27.60
N GLU A 281 -0.95 -5.31 27.20
CA GLU A 281 -2.03 -6.28 27.43
C GLU A 281 -1.48 -7.49 28.21
N ASN A 282 -2.07 -7.83 29.34
CA ASN A 282 -1.67 -8.96 30.16
C ASN A 282 -0.17 -8.98 30.52
N GLY A 283 0.45 -7.79 30.72
CA GLY A 283 1.87 -7.64 31.02
C GLY A 283 2.80 -7.73 29.80
N ARG A 284 2.28 -7.93 28.60
CA ARG A 284 3.02 -7.99 27.32
C ARG A 284 2.91 -6.71 26.55
N HIS A 285 3.83 -6.50 25.61
CA HIS A 285 3.87 -5.32 24.76
C HIS A 285 3.23 -5.62 23.41
N VAL A 286 2.18 -4.90 23.08
CA VAL A 286 1.52 -4.97 21.78
C VAL A 286 1.66 -3.64 21.08
N ILE A 287 2.19 -3.65 19.86
CA ILE A 287 2.28 -2.48 18.99
C ILE A 287 1.31 -2.68 17.84
N HIS A 288 0.36 -1.77 17.68
CA HIS A 288 -0.55 -1.78 16.55
C HIS A 288 0.06 -1.03 15.37
N ASN A 289 -0.10 -1.55 14.15
CA ASN A 289 0.30 -0.92 12.90
C ASN A 289 -0.65 -1.35 11.79
N TYR A 290 -1.86 -0.78 11.79
CA TYR A 290 -2.94 -1.12 10.83
C TYR A 290 -3.91 0.04 10.58
N GLY A 291 -4.90 -0.19 9.71
CA GLY A 291 -5.94 0.81 9.41
C GLY A 291 -5.50 1.85 8.37
N HIS A 292 -4.61 1.46 7.45
CA HIS A 292 -4.02 2.35 6.46
C HIS A 292 -4.92 2.63 5.24
N GLY A 293 -6.13 2.04 5.17
CA GLY A 293 -7.04 2.23 4.03
C GLY A 293 -6.38 1.91 2.69
N GLY A 294 -6.41 2.86 1.76
CA GLY A 294 -5.76 2.77 0.45
C GLY A 294 -4.28 3.15 0.45
N ALA A 295 -3.75 3.76 1.52
CA ALA A 295 -2.41 4.34 1.57
C ALA A 295 -1.33 3.44 2.21
N GLY A 296 -1.61 2.14 2.43
CA GLY A 296 -0.70 1.25 3.14
C GLY A 296 0.70 1.19 2.55
N VAL A 297 0.85 1.22 1.23
CA VAL A 297 2.16 1.26 0.55
C VAL A 297 2.86 2.59 0.79
N SER A 298 2.11 3.70 0.68
CA SER A 298 2.65 5.06 0.82
C SER A 298 3.13 5.41 2.22
N LEU A 299 2.66 4.68 3.25
CA LEU A 299 3.03 4.91 4.65
C LEU A 299 3.94 3.83 5.23
N SER A 300 4.13 2.72 4.52
CA SER A 300 4.67 1.47 5.04
C SER A 300 6.00 1.62 5.79
N TRP A 301 7.00 2.25 5.19
CA TRP A 301 8.32 2.42 5.81
C TRP A 301 8.34 3.44 6.95
N GLY A 302 7.55 4.52 6.82
CA GLY A 302 7.44 5.50 7.89
C GLY A 302 6.80 4.90 9.15
N CYS A 303 5.70 4.18 9.00
CA CYS A 303 5.06 3.46 10.09
C CYS A 303 5.99 2.36 10.67
N ALA A 304 6.70 1.62 9.80
CA ALA A 304 7.64 0.59 10.23
C ALA A 304 8.78 1.15 11.08
N ARG A 305 9.36 2.29 10.71
CA ARG A 305 10.40 2.97 11.50
C ARG A 305 9.87 3.44 12.84
N GLU A 306 8.68 4.01 12.90
CA GLU A 306 8.05 4.39 14.16
C GLU A 306 7.79 3.18 15.06
N VAL A 307 7.34 2.05 14.52
CA VAL A 307 7.22 0.80 15.28
C VAL A 307 8.58 0.36 15.81
N THR A 308 9.64 0.45 15.01
CA THR A 308 11.00 0.08 15.42
C THR A 308 11.50 0.96 16.56
N ASP A 309 11.26 2.27 16.48
CA ASP A 309 11.60 3.23 17.54
C ASP A 309 10.84 2.91 18.84
N ILE A 310 9.54 2.59 18.74
CA ILE A 310 8.70 2.17 19.88
C ILE A 310 9.27 0.89 20.53
N VAL A 311 9.58 -0.13 19.72
CA VAL A 311 10.14 -1.40 20.22
C VAL A 311 11.49 -1.18 20.90
N GLY A 312 12.36 -0.34 20.30
CA GLY A 312 13.67 0.00 20.85
C GLY A 312 13.62 0.79 22.17
N ALA A 313 12.50 1.44 22.48
CA ALA A 313 12.27 2.19 23.70
C ALA A 313 11.61 1.34 24.83
N ILE A 314 11.31 0.08 24.58
CA ILE A 314 10.70 -0.81 25.59
C ILE A 314 11.79 -1.29 26.56
N ASP A 315 11.65 -0.95 27.82
CA ASP A 315 12.44 -1.51 28.92
C ASP A 315 11.92 -2.93 29.26
N LEU A 316 12.76 -3.96 29.07
CA LEU A 316 12.45 -5.37 29.29
C LEU A 316 13.24 -5.97 30.46
#